data_d727b5974fff5a3118b6732fce6c285d
#
_entry.id   d727b5974fff5a3118b6732fce6c285d
#
_cell.length_a   1.000
_cell.length_b   1.000
_cell.length_c   1.000
_cell.angle_alpha   90.00
_cell.angle_beta   90.00
_cell.angle_gamma   90.00
#
_symmetry.space_group_name_H-M   'P 1'
#
loop_
_entity.id
_entity.type
_entity.pdbx_description
1 polymer ?
#
loop_
_entity_poly.entity_id
_entity_poly.type
_entity_poly.pdbx_seq_one_letter_code
_entity_poly.pdbx_strand_id
1 'polypeptide(L)'
;MYRYFIITLLFILSAASSSARKWTPETLPMVHLKDATKYVCNPDGILKPATVDSADALLSALERDKGVQTVVVVVKQLEGDDPYSFGMALGKRYGIGDGKQRTGLILILATEDRSYQLLTGNGLEGTIPDAISRRIQNRVMVPELKKGDWDKAISNTLKSIDGYV
;
A
#
# COMPACT_ATOMS: atom_id res chain seq x y z
N MET A 1 -11.57 -25.76 63.95
CA MET A 1 -10.31 -25.23 63.38
C MET A 1 -10.42 -25.27 61.86
N TYR A 2 -10.84 -24.20 61.20
CA TYR A 2 -10.99 -24.18 59.76
C TYR A 2 -9.73 -23.61 59.13
N ARG A 3 -9.00 -24.43 58.38
CA ARG A 3 -7.82 -24.01 57.60
C ARG A 3 -8.33 -23.54 56.26
N TYR A 4 -8.35 -22.23 56.04
CA TYR A 4 -8.65 -21.60 54.75
C TYR A 4 -7.44 -21.79 53.82
N PHE A 5 -7.58 -22.61 52.81
CA PHE A 5 -6.65 -22.72 51.67
C PHE A 5 -6.95 -21.57 50.72
N ILE A 6 -6.14 -20.54 50.76
CA ILE A 6 -6.19 -19.44 49.78
C ILE A 6 -5.44 -19.89 48.55
N ILE A 7 -6.17 -20.31 47.51
CA ILE A 7 -5.63 -20.55 46.19
C ILE A 7 -5.48 -19.19 45.49
N THR A 8 -4.28 -18.68 45.51
CA THR A 8 -3.93 -17.47 44.73
C THR A 8 -3.80 -17.88 43.26
N LEU A 9 -4.87 -17.66 42.49
CA LEU A 9 -4.87 -17.84 41.05
C LEU A 9 -4.04 -16.73 40.42
N LEU A 10 -2.78 -17.02 40.10
CA LEU A 10 -1.89 -16.13 39.42
C LEU A 10 -2.32 -16.06 37.94
N PHE A 11 -3.10 -15.05 37.59
CA PHE A 11 -3.43 -14.74 36.20
C PHE A 11 -2.15 -14.20 35.54
N ILE A 12 -1.39 -15.08 34.88
CA ILE A 12 -0.31 -14.67 34.01
C ILE A 12 -0.96 -14.09 32.76
N LEU A 13 -1.11 -12.76 32.75
CA LEU A 13 -1.48 -11.99 31.57
C LEU A 13 -0.29 -12.08 30.59
N SER A 14 -0.29 -13.10 29.77
CA SER A 14 0.61 -13.24 28.63
C SER A 14 0.27 -12.07 27.67
N ALA A 15 0.98 -10.98 27.79
CA ALA A 15 1.01 -9.95 26.76
C ALA A 15 1.68 -10.59 25.53
N ALA A 16 0.87 -11.17 24.66
CA ALA A 16 1.31 -11.55 23.33
C ALA A 16 1.73 -10.26 22.63
N SER A 17 3.04 -9.98 22.62
CA SER A 17 3.62 -8.97 21.75
C SER A 17 3.32 -9.40 20.32
N SER A 18 2.23 -8.90 19.77
CA SER A 18 1.92 -9.05 18.34
C SER A 18 2.99 -8.25 17.60
N SER A 19 4.11 -8.91 17.31
CA SER A 19 5.08 -8.38 16.36
C SER A 19 4.32 -8.16 15.05
N ALA A 20 4.25 -6.91 14.59
CA ALA A 20 3.59 -6.61 13.34
C ALA A 20 4.29 -7.41 12.23
N ARG A 21 3.49 -8.06 11.39
CA ARG A 21 4.00 -8.87 10.29
C ARG A 21 4.70 -7.97 9.29
N LYS A 22 5.97 -8.22 9.01
CA LYS A 22 6.67 -7.57 7.91
C LYS A 22 6.34 -8.28 6.60
N TRP A 23 5.99 -7.50 5.59
CA TRP A 23 5.62 -8.03 4.28
C TRP A 23 6.82 -8.04 3.34
N THR A 24 6.92 -9.11 2.54
CA THR A 24 7.85 -9.20 1.40
C THR A 24 7.08 -9.21 0.09
N PRO A 25 7.71 -8.97 -1.07
CA PRO A 25 7.05 -9.13 -2.37
C PRO A 25 6.45 -10.53 -2.59
N GLU A 26 7.01 -11.58 -1.94
CA GLU A 26 6.54 -12.95 -2.02
C GLU A 26 5.31 -13.23 -1.16
N THR A 27 5.27 -12.63 0.03
CA THR A 27 4.22 -12.91 1.03
C THR A 27 3.05 -11.96 0.95
N LEU A 28 3.21 -10.83 0.24
CA LEU A 28 2.12 -9.87 0.01
C LEU A 28 1.00 -10.54 -0.80
N PRO A 29 -0.27 -10.51 -0.32
CA PRO A 29 -1.38 -11.04 -1.09
C PRO A 29 -1.69 -10.11 -2.27
N MET A 30 -1.26 -10.53 -3.47
CA MET A 30 -1.54 -9.81 -4.71
C MET A 30 -2.99 -10.04 -5.12
N VAL A 31 -3.85 -9.09 -4.77
CA VAL A 31 -5.32 -9.20 -4.94
C VAL A 31 -5.71 -9.30 -6.41
N HIS A 32 -5.02 -8.60 -7.29
CA HIS A 32 -5.28 -8.60 -8.74
C HIS A 32 -5.12 -9.98 -9.39
N LEU A 33 -4.28 -10.85 -8.83
CA LEU A 33 -4.12 -12.23 -9.34
C LEU A 33 -5.35 -13.11 -9.07
N LYS A 34 -6.18 -12.73 -8.10
CA LYS A 34 -7.41 -13.44 -7.75
C LYS A 34 -8.64 -12.79 -8.37
N ASP A 35 -8.63 -11.49 -8.47
CA ASP A 35 -9.70 -10.67 -9.02
C ASP A 35 -9.08 -9.49 -9.79
N ALA A 36 -9.19 -9.52 -11.10
CA ALA A 36 -8.62 -8.53 -12.01
C ALA A 36 -9.19 -7.10 -11.82
N THR A 37 -10.26 -6.94 -11.05
CA THR A 37 -10.85 -5.64 -10.69
C THR A 37 -10.30 -5.06 -9.39
N LYS A 38 -9.38 -5.75 -8.72
CA LYS A 38 -8.79 -5.38 -7.45
C LYS A 38 -7.33 -4.98 -7.61
N TYR A 39 -6.97 -3.82 -7.09
CA TYR A 39 -5.66 -3.18 -7.26
C TYR A 39 -5.01 -2.84 -5.91
N VAL A 40 -5.80 -2.78 -4.82
CA VAL A 40 -5.35 -2.32 -3.51
C VAL A 40 -5.06 -3.49 -2.58
N CYS A 41 -3.77 -3.73 -2.32
CA CYS A 41 -3.30 -4.69 -1.32
C CYS A 41 -3.29 -4.01 0.06
N ASN A 42 -4.28 -4.32 0.90
CA ASN A 42 -4.48 -3.76 2.24
C ASN A 42 -4.62 -4.87 3.29
N PRO A 43 -3.63 -5.78 3.42
CA PRO A 43 -3.77 -6.98 4.25
C PRO A 43 -3.84 -6.69 5.74
N ASP A 44 -3.32 -5.55 6.19
CA ASP A 44 -3.34 -5.11 7.58
C ASP A 44 -4.59 -4.30 7.96
N GLY A 45 -5.52 -4.10 7.01
CA GLY A 45 -6.78 -3.41 7.25
C GLY A 45 -6.63 -1.93 7.62
N ILE A 46 -5.62 -1.25 7.08
CA ILE A 46 -5.32 0.17 7.37
C ILE A 46 -6.35 1.09 6.74
N LEU A 47 -6.66 0.85 5.45
CA LEU A 47 -7.70 1.59 4.74
C LEU A 47 -9.08 1.04 5.04
N LYS A 48 -10.06 1.92 5.05
CA LYS A 48 -11.47 1.54 5.16
C LYS A 48 -11.94 0.82 3.88
N PRO A 49 -12.89 -0.13 3.98
CA PRO A 49 -13.42 -0.83 2.81
C PRO A 49 -13.93 0.11 1.72
N ALA A 50 -14.66 1.18 2.08
CA ALA A 50 -15.16 2.17 1.12
C ALA A 50 -14.03 2.88 0.35
N THR A 51 -12.89 3.14 1.00
CA THR A 51 -11.70 3.71 0.34
C THR A 51 -11.09 2.74 -0.64
N VAL A 52 -10.97 1.46 -0.24
CA VAL A 52 -10.45 0.39 -1.11
C VAL A 52 -11.35 0.23 -2.33
N ASP A 53 -12.66 0.14 -2.17
CA ASP A 53 -13.62 -0.02 -3.28
C ASP A 53 -13.57 1.17 -4.24
N SER A 54 -13.50 2.39 -3.72
CA SER A 54 -13.38 3.61 -4.55
C SER A 54 -12.06 3.66 -5.31
N ALA A 55 -10.97 3.26 -4.68
CA ALA A 55 -9.65 3.19 -5.30
C ALA A 55 -9.62 2.11 -6.41
N ASP A 56 -10.13 0.92 -6.12
CA ASP A 56 -10.23 -0.17 -7.12
C ASP A 56 -11.03 0.26 -8.35
N ALA A 57 -12.17 0.94 -8.15
CA ALA A 57 -13.00 1.43 -9.26
C ALA A 57 -12.26 2.47 -10.12
N LEU A 58 -11.54 3.41 -9.50
CA LEU A 58 -10.73 4.42 -10.21
C LEU A 58 -9.61 3.74 -10.99
N LEU A 59 -8.88 2.81 -10.37
CA LEU A 59 -7.75 2.14 -10.99
C LEU A 59 -8.17 1.19 -12.11
N SER A 60 -9.32 0.53 -11.97
CA SER A 60 -9.92 -0.27 -13.05
C SER A 60 -10.26 0.59 -14.27
N ALA A 61 -10.80 1.80 -14.06
CA ALA A 61 -11.04 2.74 -15.14
C ALA A 61 -9.73 3.22 -15.79
N LEU A 62 -8.72 3.52 -14.98
CA LEU A 62 -7.40 3.98 -15.44
C LEU A 62 -6.71 2.92 -16.32
N GLU A 63 -6.76 1.65 -15.92
CA GLU A 63 -6.20 0.56 -16.72
C GLU A 63 -6.97 0.36 -18.02
N ARG A 64 -8.32 0.31 -17.95
CA ARG A 64 -9.17 0.11 -19.12
C ARG A 64 -9.05 1.24 -20.15
N ASP A 65 -9.06 2.49 -19.69
CA ASP A 65 -9.18 3.65 -20.57
C ASP A 65 -7.82 4.21 -21.02
N LYS A 66 -6.77 4.00 -20.21
CA LYS A 66 -5.44 4.58 -20.42
C LYS A 66 -4.30 3.55 -20.40
N GLY A 67 -4.60 2.27 -20.14
CA GLY A 67 -3.62 1.18 -20.15
C GLY A 67 -2.60 1.25 -19.02
N VAL A 68 -2.91 1.95 -17.91
CA VAL A 68 -1.99 2.07 -16.78
C VAL A 68 -2.21 0.95 -15.79
N GLN A 69 -1.27 0.01 -15.75
CA GLN A 69 -1.26 -1.07 -14.75
C GLN A 69 -0.82 -0.55 -13.39
N THR A 70 -1.70 -0.60 -12.40
CA THR A 70 -1.42 -0.06 -11.08
C THR A 70 -1.48 -1.13 -10.00
N VAL A 71 -0.59 -1.05 -9.01
CA VAL A 71 -0.69 -1.76 -7.74
C VAL A 71 -0.52 -0.75 -6.61
N VAL A 72 -1.44 -0.79 -5.64
CA VAL A 72 -1.37 -0.01 -4.41
C VAL A 72 -1.12 -0.96 -3.25
N VAL A 73 -0.08 -0.70 -2.47
CA VAL A 73 0.31 -1.48 -1.29
C VAL A 73 0.19 -0.59 -0.07
N VAL A 74 -0.69 -0.96 0.86
CA VAL A 74 -0.84 -0.26 2.14
C VAL A 74 -0.70 -1.27 3.26
N VAL A 75 0.43 -1.19 3.96
CA VAL A 75 0.84 -2.14 5.00
C VAL A 75 1.38 -1.42 6.23
N LYS A 76 1.52 -2.13 7.33
CA LYS A 76 2.17 -1.60 8.53
C LYS A 76 3.67 -1.51 8.33
N GLN A 77 4.31 -2.62 7.96
CA GLN A 77 5.76 -2.73 7.85
C GLN A 77 6.18 -3.55 6.62
N LEU A 78 7.31 -3.14 6.04
CA LEU A 78 8.00 -3.85 4.96
C LEU A 78 9.22 -4.59 5.53
N GLU A 79 9.57 -5.71 4.96
CA GLU A 79 10.88 -6.30 5.21
C GLU A 79 11.96 -5.48 4.49
N GLY A 80 13.03 -5.11 5.23
CA GLY A 80 14.11 -4.27 4.71
C GLY A 80 13.85 -2.76 4.79
N ASP A 81 12.65 -2.33 5.22
CA ASP A 81 12.26 -0.94 5.51
C ASP A 81 12.45 0.06 4.33
N ASP A 82 12.75 -0.42 3.10
CA ASP A 82 12.92 0.41 1.90
C ASP A 82 11.79 0.18 0.88
N PRO A 83 10.84 1.14 0.75
CA PRO A 83 9.72 1.00 -0.17
C PRO A 83 10.12 1.05 -1.65
N TYR A 84 11.26 1.67 -1.99
CA TYR A 84 11.74 1.69 -3.37
C TYR A 84 12.17 0.29 -3.82
N SER A 85 13.08 -0.34 -3.07
CA SER A 85 13.56 -1.69 -3.37
C SER A 85 12.43 -2.72 -3.33
N PHE A 86 11.51 -2.59 -2.38
CA PHE A 86 10.31 -3.42 -2.30
C PHE A 86 9.46 -3.30 -3.57
N GLY A 87 9.17 -2.08 -4.01
CA GLY A 87 8.37 -1.83 -5.21
C GLY A 87 9.04 -2.31 -6.49
N MET A 88 10.34 -2.14 -6.62
CA MET A 88 11.11 -2.66 -7.76
C MET A 88 11.08 -4.19 -7.81
N ALA A 89 11.25 -4.87 -6.68
CA ALA A 89 11.15 -6.31 -6.57
C ALA A 89 9.73 -6.81 -6.89
N LEU A 90 8.71 -6.12 -6.39
CA LEU A 90 7.30 -6.41 -6.65
C LEU A 90 6.99 -6.27 -8.15
N GLY A 91 7.39 -5.16 -8.77
CA GLY A 91 7.20 -4.90 -10.20
C GLY A 91 7.84 -5.96 -11.07
N LYS A 92 9.10 -6.31 -10.78
CA LYS A 92 9.84 -7.36 -11.49
C LYS A 92 9.18 -8.74 -11.33
N ARG A 93 8.75 -9.08 -10.10
CA ARG A 93 8.16 -10.39 -9.80
C ARG A 93 6.84 -10.63 -10.52
N TYR A 94 5.99 -9.60 -10.58
CA TYR A 94 4.63 -9.71 -11.10
C TYR A 94 4.44 -9.08 -12.48
N GLY A 95 5.51 -8.58 -13.09
CA GLY A 95 5.47 -8.01 -14.43
C GLY A 95 4.64 -6.73 -14.53
N ILE A 96 4.60 -5.91 -13.44
CA ILE A 96 3.79 -4.69 -13.43
C ILE A 96 4.41 -3.69 -14.40
N GLY A 97 3.67 -3.38 -15.49
CA GLY A 97 4.14 -2.48 -16.53
C GLY A 97 5.11 -3.12 -17.52
N ASP A 98 5.22 -4.44 -17.57
CA ASP A 98 6.07 -5.16 -18.56
C ASP A 98 5.50 -5.14 -19.98
N GLY A 99 4.28 -4.63 -20.16
CA GLY A 99 3.67 -4.46 -21.48
C GLY A 99 4.48 -3.54 -22.40
N LYS A 100 4.15 -3.55 -23.70
CA LYS A 100 4.85 -2.74 -24.72
C LYS A 100 4.94 -1.26 -24.38
N GLN A 101 3.95 -0.72 -23.66
CA GLN A 101 3.86 0.70 -23.30
C GLN A 101 4.62 1.03 -22.00
N ARG A 102 5.01 0.06 -21.20
CA ARG A 102 5.70 0.23 -19.91
C ARG A 102 5.02 1.22 -18.96
N THR A 103 3.69 1.18 -18.91
CA THR A 103 2.83 2.08 -18.14
C THR A 103 2.48 1.51 -16.77
N GLY A 104 3.44 0.91 -16.09
CA GLY A 104 3.30 0.41 -14.72
C GLY A 104 3.35 1.55 -13.70
N LEU A 105 2.56 1.41 -12.62
CA LEU A 105 2.56 2.32 -11.49
C LEU A 105 2.43 1.53 -10.19
N ILE A 106 3.32 1.78 -9.23
CA ILE A 106 3.27 1.14 -7.91
C ILE A 106 3.29 2.23 -6.84
N LEU A 107 2.25 2.28 -6.02
CA LEU A 107 2.15 3.16 -4.88
C LEU A 107 2.29 2.32 -3.60
N ILE A 108 3.26 2.65 -2.76
CA ILE A 108 3.53 1.96 -1.50
C ILE A 108 3.39 2.92 -0.34
N LEU A 109 2.73 2.48 0.71
CA LEU A 109 2.63 3.14 2.00
C LEU A 109 2.86 2.10 3.11
N ALA A 110 3.91 2.29 3.91
CA ALA A 110 4.19 1.51 5.11
C ALA A 110 4.05 2.41 6.34
N THR A 111 2.93 2.25 7.07
CA THR A 111 2.49 3.24 8.05
C THR A 111 3.34 3.27 9.32
N GLU A 112 3.80 2.11 9.80
CA GLU A 112 4.66 2.01 10.99
C GLU A 112 6.13 2.32 10.65
N ASP A 113 6.59 1.97 9.45
CA ASP A 113 7.92 2.35 8.95
C ASP A 113 7.98 3.85 8.58
N ARG A 114 6.82 4.53 8.51
CA ARG A 114 6.71 5.92 8.06
C ARG A 114 7.37 6.16 6.71
N SER A 115 7.24 5.19 5.83
CA SER A 115 7.84 5.20 4.50
C SER A 115 6.78 5.07 3.42
N TYR A 116 7.05 5.66 2.28
CA TYR A 116 6.17 5.64 1.11
C TYR A 116 6.98 5.80 -0.17
N GLN A 117 6.44 5.32 -1.27
CA GLN A 117 7.05 5.47 -2.59
C GLN A 117 5.99 5.43 -3.69
N LEU A 118 6.11 6.29 -4.68
CA LEU A 118 5.43 6.22 -5.96
C LEU A 118 6.46 5.89 -7.04
N LEU A 119 6.31 4.73 -7.65
CA LEU A 119 7.14 4.25 -8.75
C LEU A 119 6.35 4.31 -10.05
N THR A 120 6.95 4.84 -11.09
CA THR A 120 6.35 4.95 -12.43
C THR A 120 7.24 4.26 -13.45
N GLY A 121 6.65 3.49 -14.36
CA GLY A 121 7.36 2.90 -15.48
C GLY A 121 7.71 3.95 -16.53
N ASN A 122 8.70 3.64 -17.38
CA ASN A 122 9.23 4.56 -18.39
C ASN A 122 8.15 5.08 -19.36
N GLY A 123 7.07 4.31 -19.58
CA GLY A 123 5.95 4.74 -20.42
C GLY A 123 5.13 5.89 -19.84
N LEU A 124 5.31 6.19 -18.53
CA LEU A 124 4.64 7.31 -17.86
C LEU A 124 5.54 8.55 -17.71
N GLU A 125 6.78 8.51 -18.19
CA GLU A 125 7.73 9.65 -18.08
C GLU A 125 7.22 10.93 -18.76
N GLY A 126 6.39 10.79 -19.81
CA GLY A 126 5.78 11.93 -20.50
C GLY A 126 4.67 12.61 -19.69
N THR A 127 3.99 11.91 -18.81
CA THR A 127 2.83 12.41 -18.04
C THR A 127 3.15 12.54 -16.55
N ILE A 128 3.87 11.60 -15.98
CA ILE A 128 4.30 11.60 -14.58
C ILE A 128 5.83 11.40 -14.50
N PRO A 129 6.62 12.36 -14.95
CA PRO A 129 8.07 12.33 -14.73
C PRO A 129 8.38 12.44 -13.23
N ASP A 130 9.63 12.13 -12.85
CA ASP A 130 10.09 12.15 -11.45
C ASP A 130 9.72 13.42 -10.68
N ALA A 131 9.78 14.59 -11.34
CA ALA A 131 9.43 15.87 -10.73
C ALA A 131 7.94 15.93 -10.35
N ILE A 132 7.05 15.39 -11.18
CA ILE A 132 5.62 15.31 -10.92
C ILE A 132 5.35 14.25 -9.85
N SER A 133 5.98 13.08 -9.94
CA SER A 133 5.88 12.03 -8.92
C SER A 133 6.23 12.57 -7.53
N ARG A 134 7.36 13.26 -7.40
CA ARG A 134 7.76 13.92 -6.13
C ARG A 134 6.77 15.01 -5.70
N ARG A 135 6.23 15.78 -6.63
CA ARG A 135 5.23 16.80 -6.32
C ARG A 135 3.96 16.19 -5.75
N ILE A 136 3.45 15.11 -6.36
CA ILE A 136 2.28 14.37 -5.87
C ILE A 136 2.54 13.87 -4.45
N GLN A 137 3.67 13.20 -4.23
CA GLN A 137 4.03 12.69 -2.91
C GLN A 137 4.11 13.82 -1.87
N ASN A 138 4.86 14.88 -2.15
CA ASN A 138 5.13 15.92 -1.16
C ASN A 138 3.96 16.87 -0.92
N ARG A 139 3.15 17.19 -1.93
CA ARG A 139 2.08 18.20 -1.82
C ARG A 139 0.69 17.62 -1.64
N VAL A 140 0.49 16.36 -2.03
CA VAL A 140 -0.83 15.72 -1.96
C VAL A 140 -0.86 14.66 -0.86
N MET A 141 0.10 13.72 -0.87
CA MET A 141 0.09 12.58 0.04
C MET A 141 0.60 12.94 1.44
N VAL A 142 1.79 13.51 1.53
CA VAL A 142 2.47 13.81 2.82
C VAL A 142 1.65 14.67 3.79
N PRO A 143 0.92 15.72 3.36
CA PRO A 143 0.09 16.49 4.28
C PRO A 143 -0.97 15.64 5.00
N GLU A 144 -1.58 14.68 4.30
CA GLU A 144 -2.57 13.78 4.90
C GLU A 144 -1.90 12.69 5.77
N LEU A 145 -0.72 12.19 5.37
CA LEU A 145 0.07 11.27 6.19
C LEU A 145 0.43 11.89 7.55
N LYS A 146 0.80 13.17 7.56
CA LYS A 146 1.11 13.91 8.80
C LYS A 146 -0.08 14.04 9.75
N LYS A 147 -1.31 13.99 9.21
CA LYS A 147 -2.56 13.98 10.00
C LYS A 147 -2.96 12.57 10.44
N GLY A 148 -2.27 11.52 9.95
CA GLY A 148 -2.67 10.13 10.16
C GLY A 148 -3.91 9.74 9.35
N ASP A 149 -4.30 10.51 8.33
CA ASP A 149 -5.45 10.22 7.46
C ASP A 149 -5.00 9.42 6.24
N TRP A 150 -4.80 8.11 6.47
CA TRP A 150 -4.33 7.18 5.44
C TRP A 150 -5.31 7.08 4.26
N ASP A 151 -6.61 7.11 4.54
CA ASP A 151 -7.68 7.05 3.54
C ASP A 151 -7.59 8.23 2.58
N LYS A 152 -7.47 9.46 3.10
CA LYS A 152 -7.31 10.66 2.27
C LYS A 152 -5.97 10.71 1.57
N ALA A 153 -4.89 10.27 2.23
CA ALA A 153 -3.57 10.21 1.61
C ALA A 153 -3.61 9.39 0.32
N ILE A 154 -4.16 8.19 0.37
CA ILE A 154 -4.29 7.31 -0.79
C ILE A 154 -5.29 7.88 -1.81
N SER A 155 -6.51 8.24 -1.39
CA SER A 155 -7.55 8.72 -2.30
C SER A 155 -7.14 9.98 -3.06
N ASN A 156 -6.54 10.97 -2.40
CA ASN A 156 -6.09 12.21 -3.03
C ASN A 156 -4.91 11.95 -3.97
N THR A 157 -3.99 11.07 -3.58
CA THR A 157 -2.85 10.69 -4.43
C THR A 157 -3.33 10.04 -5.72
N LEU A 158 -4.25 9.08 -5.65
CA LEU A 158 -4.79 8.40 -6.83
C LEU A 158 -5.57 9.35 -7.74
N LYS A 159 -6.39 10.25 -7.18
CA LYS A 159 -7.07 11.31 -7.97
C LYS A 159 -6.09 12.25 -8.65
N SER A 160 -4.99 12.60 -7.98
CA SER A 160 -3.95 13.43 -8.57
C SER A 160 -3.26 12.70 -9.73
N ILE A 161 -2.95 11.42 -9.59
CA ILE A 161 -2.38 10.59 -10.65
C ILE A 161 -3.32 10.54 -11.86
N ASP A 162 -4.60 10.25 -11.65
CA ASP A 162 -5.61 10.19 -12.73
C ASP A 162 -5.70 11.51 -13.50
N GLY A 163 -5.51 12.64 -12.83
CA GLY A 163 -5.50 13.97 -13.48
C GLY A 163 -4.27 14.26 -14.35
N TYR A 164 -3.17 13.50 -14.18
CA TYR A 164 -1.97 13.63 -15.01
C TYR A 164 -1.94 12.66 -16.19
N VAL A 165 -2.55 11.51 -16.05
CA VAL A 165 -2.60 10.45 -17.07
C VAL A 165 -3.83 10.64 -17.98
#